data_38276ba1e5255accea749a5e8c4d1011
#
_entry.id   38276ba1e5255accea749a5e8c4d1011
#
_cell.length_a   1.000
_cell.length_b   1.000
_cell.length_c   1.000
_cell.angle_alpha   90.00
_cell.angle_beta   90.00
_cell.angle_gamma   90.00
#
_symmetry.space_group_name_H-M   'P 1'
#
loop_
_entity.id
_entity.type
_entity.pdbx_description
1 polymer ?
#
loop_
_entity_poly.entity_id
_entity_poly.type
_entity_poly.pdbx_seq_one_letter_code
_entity_poly.pdbx_strand_id
1 'polypeptide(L)'
;FITLYPYVYATGDLTAFRTMSDATCKFCSTVTTKVTDMHTAGGWVDPWEHHATFTSITADVSTPNRYVVEFHLVSDQHVSHRMGEPSQTNEENQGPILIQLLWKDGSGWIVEEVASQ
;
A
#
# COMPACT_ATOMS: atom_id res chain seq x y z
N PHE A 1 -6.52 2.59 2.73
CA PHE A 1 -5.15 2.57 2.19
C PHE A 1 -4.71 1.16 1.79
N ILE A 2 -4.87 0.17 2.68
CA ILE A 2 -4.42 -1.20 2.42
C ILE A 2 -5.09 -1.78 1.16
N THR A 3 -6.37 -1.53 0.97
CA THR A 3 -7.12 -2.01 -0.19
C THR A 3 -6.79 -1.25 -1.47
N LEU A 4 -6.17 -0.08 -1.37
CA LEU A 4 -5.72 0.68 -2.53
C LEU A 4 -4.48 0.07 -3.19
N TYR A 5 -3.67 -0.68 -2.45
CA TYR A 5 -2.46 -1.29 -3.00
C TYR A 5 -2.76 -2.19 -4.21
N PRO A 6 -3.66 -3.19 -4.11
CA PRO A 6 -4.03 -3.97 -5.29
C PRO A 6 -4.66 -3.13 -6.39
N TYR A 7 -5.47 -2.14 -6.03
CA TYR A 7 -6.15 -1.27 -6.99
C TYR A 7 -5.17 -0.48 -7.85
N VAL A 8 -4.14 0.13 -7.24
CA VAL A 8 -3.19 0.93 -8.01
C VAL A 8 -2.35 0.08 -8.97
N TYR A 9 -1.99 -1.14 -8.58
CA TYR A 9 -1.27 -2.05 -9.47
C TYR A 9 -2.15 -2.56 -10.62
N ALA A 10 -3.43 -2.78 -10.37
CA ALA A 10 -4.35 -3.25 -11.39
C ALA A 10 -4.70 -2.15 -12.40
N THR A 11 -4.91 -0.93 -11.95
CA THR A 11 -5.46 0.16 -12.77
C THR A 11 -4.44 1.22 -13.18
N GLY A 12 -3.36 1.39 -12.44
CA GLY A 12 -2.44 2.51 -12.62
C GLY A 12 -2.96 3.84 -12.06
N ASP A 13 -4.15 3.87 -11.50
CA ASP A 13 -4.74 5.08 -10.92
C ASP A 13 -4.21 5.30 -9.51
N LEU A 14 -3.33 6.27 -9.36
CA LEU A 14 -2.66 6.61 -8.11
C LEU A 14 -3.32 7.76 -7.35
N THR A 15 -4.44 8.30 -7.83
CA THR A 15 -5.02 9.53 -7.29
C THR A 15 -5.34 9.40 -5.78
N ALA A 16 -6.13 8.41 -5.39
CA ALA A 16 -6.51 8.22 -3.99
C ALA A 16 -5.30 7.83 -3.12
N PHE A 17 -4.43 6.96 -3.65
CA PHE A 17 -3.22 6.51 -2.95
C PHE A 17 -2.31 7.69 -2.60
N ARG A 18 -2.06 8.58 -3.56
CA ARG A 18 -1.23 9.77 -3.35
C ARG A 18 -1.85 10.74 -2.36
N THR A 19 -3.15 10.91 -2.41
CA THR A 19 -3.86 11.80 -1.48
C THR A 19 -3.68 11.37 -0.02
N MET A 20 -3.60 10.07 0.22
CA MET A 20 -3.41 9.51 1.57
C MET A 20 -1.94 9.39 1.98
N SER A 21 -1.00 9.62 1.06
CA SER A 21 0.42 9.40 1.29
C SER A 21 1.14 10.68 1.67
N ASP A 22 1.92 10.64 2.77
CA ASP A 22 2.80 11.75 3.10
C ASP A 22 3.97 11.81 2.12
N ALA A 23 4.48 13.02 1.88
CA ALA A 23 5.60 13.22 0.96
C ALA A 23 6.88 12.51 1.42
N THR A 24 7.01 12.24 2.73
CA THR A 24 8.18 11.56 3.30
C THR A 24 8.02 10.05 3.37
N CYS A 25 6.85 9.50 3.00
CA CYS A 25 6.59 8.07 3.04
C CYS A 25 7.37 7.33 1.95
N LYS A 26 8.42 6.61 2.34
CA LYS A 26 9.28 5.87 1.40
C LYS A 26 8.54 4.73 0.73
N PHE A 27 7.74 3.98 1.48
CA PHE A 27 6.90 2.93 0.92
C PHE A 27 5.95 3.48 -0.14
N CYS A 28 5.30 4.61 0.16
CA CYS A 28 4.35 5.24 -0.76
C CYS A 28 5.04 5.68 -2.06
N SER A 29 6.21 6.29 -1.94
CA SER A 29 7.03 6.71 -3.08
C SER A 29 7.47 5.52 -3.93
N THR A 30 7.89 4.44 -3.30
CA THR A 30 8.31 3.21 -3.98
C THR A 30 7.14 2.60 -4.77
N VAL A 31 5.97 2.50 -4.16
CA VAL A 31 4.76 1.98 -4.84
C VAL A 31 4.40 2.88 -6.03
N THR A 32 4.40 4.18 -5.82
CA THR A 32 4.09 5.15 -6.89
C THR A 32 5.03 4.99 -8.09
N THR A 33 6.32 4.86 -7.84
CA THR A 33 7.32 4.65 -8.91
C THR A 33 7.10 3.32 -9.63
N LYS A 34 6.94 2.24 -8.87
CA LYS A 34 6.76 0.90 -9.46
C LYS A 34 5.49 0.82 -10.31
N VAL A 35 4.38 1.37 -9.81
CA VAL A 35 3.11 1.37 -10.54
C VAL A 35 3.22 2.20 -11.81
N THR A 36 3.80 3.39 -11.72
CA THR A 36 3.99 4.27 -12.87
C THR A 36 4.86 3.61 -13.94
N ASP A 37 5.99 3.03 -13.55
CA ASP A 37 6.91 2.38 -14.48
C ASP A 37 6.27 1.16 -15.14
N MET A 38 5.56 0.35 -14.36
CA MET A 38 4.87 -0.85 -14.87
C MET A 38 3.82 -0.48 -15.93
N HIS A 39 2.94 0.45 -15.63
CA HIS A 39 1.86 0.85 -16.54
C HIS A 39 2.38 1.63 -17.75
N THR A 40 3.40 2.44 -17.59
CA THR A 40 4.06 3.14 -18.70
C THR A 40 4.68 2.14 -19.68
N ALA A 41 5.22 1.04 -19.19
CA ALA A 41 5.80 -0.02 -20.00
C ALA A 41 4.75 -1.01 -20.55
N GLY A 42 3.46 -0.77 -20.34
CA GLY A 42 2.38 -1.61 -20.85
C GLY A 42 2.05 -2.83 -19.99
N GLY A 43 2.59 -2.91 -18.79
CA GLY A 43 2.29 -3.97 -17.84
C GLY A 43 1.14 -3.62 -16.88
N TRP A 44 0.67 -4.61 -16.18
CA TRP A 44 -0.36 -4.46 -15.14
C TRP A 44 -0.38 -5.70 -14.25
N VAL A 45 -1.17 -5.64 -13.17
CA VAL A 45 -1.46 -6.80 -12.33
C VAL A 45 -2.96 -7.06 -12.39
N ASP A 46 -3.36 -8.33 -12.52
CA ASP A 46 -4.78 -8.67 -12.45
C ASP A 46 -5.32 -8.29 -11.07
N PRO A 47 -6.58 -7.84 -10.98
CA PRO A 47 -7.17 -7.47 -9.69
C PRO A 47 -7.08 -8.60 -8.68
N TRP A 48 -6.70 -8.25 -7.44
CA TRP A 48 -6.67 -9.19 -6.32
C TRP A 48 -7.05 -8.45 -5.04
N GLU A 49 -7.19 -9.18 -3.95
CA GLU A 49 -7.61 -8.60 -2.69
C GLU A 49 -6.56 -8.70 -1.61
N HIS A 50 -6.51 -7.67 -0.77
CA HIS A 50 -5.83 -7.65 0.51
C HIS A 50 -6.87 -7.79 1.62
N HIS A 51 -6.62 -8.72 2.55
CA HIS A 51 -7.47 -8.94 3.72
C HIS A 51 -6.68 -8.56 4.96
N ALA A 52 -7.11 -7.51 5.65
CA ALA A 52 -6.41 -7.00 6.83
C ALA A 52 -7.24 -7.24 8.08
N THR A 53 -6.60 -7.84 9.08
CA THR A 53 -7.18 -8.04 10.41
C THR A 53 -6.45 -7.15 11.40
N PHE A 54 -7.17 -6.29 12.12
CA PHE A 54 -6.61 -5.40 13.12
C PHE A 54 -5.97 -6.18 14.26
N THR A 55 -4.76 -5.78 14.67
CA THR A 55 -4.04 -6.36 15.80
C THR A 55 -3.95 -5.38 16.95
N SER A 56 -3.40 -4.18 16.72
CA SER A 56 -3.19 -3.20 17.78
C SER A 56 -3.03 -1.80 17.23
N ILE A 57 -3.21 -0.81 18.11
CA ILE A 57 -2.93 0.60 17.82
C ILE A 57 -2.16 1.18 19.00
N THR A 58 -1.09 1.93 18.71
CA THR A 58 -0.25 2.57 19.70
C THR A 58 -0.10 4.05 19.37
N ALA A 59 -0.41 4.91 20.34
CA ALA A 59 -0.19 6.35 20.18
C ALA A 59 1.30 6.68 20.33
N ASP A 60 1.77 7.63 19.52
CA ASP A 60 3.11 8.18 19.67
C ASP A 60 3.14 9.10 20.91
N VAL A 61 4.09 8.87 21.82
CA VAL A 61 4.20 9.64 23.05
C VAL A 61 4.78 11.04 22.85
N SER A 62 5.48 11.27 21.74
CA SER A 62 6.16 12.55 21.49
C SER A 62 5.47 13.42 20.43
N THR A 63 4.63 12.84 19.58
CA THR A 63 3.93 13.58 18.52
C THR A 63 2.42 13.40 18.67
N PRO A 64 1.66 14.48 18.94
CA PRO A 64 0.20 14.38 19.01
C PRO A 64 -0.40 13.92 17.68
N ASN A 65 -1.48 13.16 17.75
CA ASN A 65 -2.25 12.68 16.59
C ASN A 65 -1.49 11.70 15.70
N ARG A 66 -0.35 11.18 16.13
CA ARG A 66 0.39 10.13 15.41
C ARG A 66 0.14 8.79 16.10
N TYR A 67 -0.10 7.76 15.27
CA TYR A 67 -0.37 6.40 15.72
C TYR A 67 0.36 5.41 14.85
N VAL A 68 0.73 4.27 15.44
CA VAL A 68 1.19 3.09 14.71
C VAL A 68 0.13 2.02 14.86
N VAL A 69 -0.38 1.53 13.73
CA VAL A 69 -1.41 0.49 13.69
C VAL A 69 -0.79 -0.77 13.13
N GLU A 70 -0.99 -1.87 13.83
CA GLU A 70 -0.56 -3.19 13.36
C GLU A 70 -1.76 -3.97 12.85
N PHE A 71 -1.58 -4.59 11.68
CA PHE A 71 -2.54 -5.51 11.06
C PHE A 71 -1.86 -6.81 10.72
N HIS A 72 -2.65 -7.89 10.67
CA HIS A 72 -2.25 -9.09 9.97
C HIS A 72 -2.84 -9.01 8.55
N LEU A 73 -1.96 -9.01 7.56
CA LEU A 73 -2.35 -8.87 6.15
C LEU A 73 -2.23 -10.22 5.45
N VAL A 74 -3.29 -10.58 4.73
CA VAL A 74 -3.27 -11.68 3.76
C VAL A 74 -3.43 -11.07 2.38
N SER A 75 -2.44 -11.27 1.50
CA SER A 75 -2.51 -10.86 0.11
C SER A 75 -2.80 -12.09 -0.73
N ASP A 76 -3.93 -12.11 -1.43
CA ASP A 76 -4.33 -13.24 -2.26
C ASP A 76 -3.34 -13.48 -3.41
N GLN A 77 -3.31 -14.71 -3.91
CA GLN A 77 -2.56 -15.03 -5.12
C GLN A 77 -3.03 -14.14 -6.27
N HIS A 78 -2.08 -13.65 -7.07
CA HIS A 78 -2.39 -12.79 -8.19
C HIS A 78 -1.37 -12.94 -9.31
N VAL A 79 -1.72 -12.45 -10.49
CA VAL A 79 -0.91 -12.60 -11.69
C VAL A 79 -0.51 -11.23 -12.20
N SER A 80 0.79 -11.04 -12.43
CA SER A 80 1.33 -9.83 -13.03
C SER A 80 1.72 -10.08 -14.49
N HIS A 81 1.59 -9.03 -15.30
CA HIS A 81 1.85 -9.05 -16.74
C HIS A 81 2.83 -7.95 -17.11
N ARG A 82 3.84 -8.30 -17.90
CA ARG A 82 4.78 -7.35 -18.48
C ARG A 82 4.83 -7.58 -19.97
N MET A 83 4.90 -6.49 -20.74
CA MET A 83 4.93 -6.58 -22.19
C MET A 83 6.15 -7.40 -22.66
N GLY A 84 5.91 -8.37 -23.54
CA GLY A 84 6.96 -9.21 -24.11
C GLY A 84 7.47 -10.32 -23.18
N GLU A 85 6.89 -10.48 -22.00
CA GLU A 85 7.28 -11.50 -21.03
C GLU A 85 6.08 -12.40 -20.68
N PRO A 86 6.33 -13.67 -20.29
CA PRO A 86 5.27 -14.52 -19.76
C PRO A 86 4.68 -13.91 -18.48
N SER A 87 3.39 -14.14 -18.25
CA SER A 87 2.75 -13.73 -17.00
C SER A 87 3.41 -14.44 -15.82
N GLN A 88 3.46 -13.74 -14.68
CA GLN A 88 4.05 -14.26 -13.45
C GLN A 88 2.97 -14.41 -12.38
N THR A 89 2.90 -15.59 -11.77
CA THR A 89 2.04 -15.86 -10.64
C THR A 89 2.77 -15.47 -9.36
N ASN A 90 2.11 -14.63 -8.55
CA ASN A 90 2.58 -14.25 -7.23
C ASN A 90 1.72 -14.99 -6.21
N GLU A 91 2.34 -15.88 -5.43
CA GLU A 91 1.63 -16.72 -4.49
C GLU A 91 1.01 -15.91 -3.35
N GLU A 92 -0.02 -16.49 -2.71
CA GLU A 92 -0.58 -15.90 -1.50
C GLU A 92 0.52 -15.65 -0.48
N ASN A 93 0.49 -14.48 0.13
CA ASN A 93 1.45 -14.09 1.14
C ASN A 93 0.73 -13.50 2.34
N GLN A 94 1.24 -13.73 3.56
CA GLN A 94 0.65 -13.18 4.76
C GLN A 94 1.71 -12.83 5.78
N GLY A 95 1.39 -11.88 6.63
CA GLY A 95 2.26 -11.46 7.71
C GLY A 95 1.80 -10.17 8.37
N PRO A 96 2.49 -9.76 9.43
CA PRO A 96 2.20 -8.49 10.10
C PRO A 96 2.67 -7.30 9.26
N ILE A 97 1.89 -6.22 9.34
CA ILE A 97 2.20 -4.95 8.69
C ILE A 97 1.94 -3.83 9.69
N LEU A 98 2.86 -2.88 9.74
CA LEU A 98 2.75 -1.68 10.57
C LEU A 98 2.52 -0.47 9.69
N ILE A 99 1.55 0.37 10.06
CA ILE A 99 1.27 1.62 9.36
C ILE A 99 1.35 2.76 10.36
N GLN A 100 2.23 3.74 10.10
CA GLN A 100 2.29 4.97 10.86
C GLN A 100 1.36 5.99 10.23
N LEU A 101 0.41 6.48 11.03
CA LEU A 101 -0.63 7.40 10.61
C LEU A 101 -0.53 8.70 11.40
N LEU A 102 -0.77 9.82 10.71
CA LEU A 102 -0.91 11.14 11.33
C LEU A 102 -2.29 11.70 10.98
N TRP A 103 -3.02 12.15 11.99
CA TRP A 103 -4.24 12.90 11.76
C TRP A 103 -3.92 14.36 11.51
N LYS A 104 -4.40 14.89 10.39
CA LYS A 104 -4.29 16.32 10.04
C LYS A 104 -5.67 16.91 9.89
N ASP A 105 -5.93 17.98 10.63
CA ASP A 105 -7.19 18.70 10.53
C ASP A 105 -7.40 19.20 9.08
N GLY A 106 -8.60 18.95 8.56
CA GLY A 106 -8.95 19.32 7.18
C GLY A 106 -8.49 18.31 6.11
N SER A 107 -7.54 17.43 6.42
CA SER A 107 -7.03 16.43 5.47
C SER A 107 -7.36 15.00 5.88
N GLY A 108 -7.62 14.74 7.16
CA GLY A 108 -7.88 13.41 7.69
C GLY A 108 -6.61 12.62 7.96
N TRP A 109 -6.69 11.31 7.85
CA TRP A 109 -5.56 10.43 8.09
C TRP A 109 -4.58 10.43 6.92
N ILE A 110 -3.30 10.61 7.23
CA ILE A 110 -2.20 10.57 6.27
C ILE A 110 -1.26 9.43 6.65
N VAL A 111 -0.88 8.63 5.66
CA VAL A 111 0.09 7.54 5.85
C VAL A 111 1.49 8.11 5.77
N GLU A 112 2.23 8.03 6.87
CA GLU A 112 3.59 8.54 6.95
C GLU A 112 4.63 7.46 6.61
N GLU A 113 4.34 6.20 6.92
CA GLU A 113 5.21 5.09 6.58
C GLU A 113 4.49 3.75 6.73
N VAL A 114 4.97 2.75 6.02
CA VAL A 114 4.49 1.37 6.09
C VAL A 114 5.72 0.46 6.20
N ALA A 115 5.67 -0.50 7.14
CA ALA A 115 6.72 -1.49 7.31
C ALA A 115 6.12 -2.88 7.47
N SER A 116 6.78 -3.88 6.90
CA SER A 116 6.47 -5.29 7.17
C SER A 116 7.45 -5.82 8.22
N GLN A 117 6.94 -6.70 9.06
CA GLN A 117 7.76 -7.36 10.08
C GLN A 117 8.09 -8.79 9.70
#